data_866e80f7684a35c790880b10806450ff
#
_entry.id   866e80f7684a35c790880b10806450ff
#
_cell.length_a   1.000
_cell.length_b   1.000
_cell.length_c   1.000
_cell.angle_alpha   90.00
_cell.angle_beta   90.00
_cell.angle_gamma   90.00
#
_symmetry.space_group_name_H-M   'P 1'
#
loop_
_entity.id
_entity.type
_entity.pdbx_description
1 polymer ?
#
loop_
_entity_poly.entity_id
_entity_poly.type
_entity_poly.pdbx_seq_one_letter_code
_entity_poly.pdbx_strand_id
1 'polypeptide(L)' 'MFDSSGPEGKVRGTPQQIIDKYNQLARDAQLANDRVATENFQQHAEHYLRMLAEAHREQAERQAQQQQQNENRQRRNQT' A
#
# COMPACT_ATOMS: atom_id res chain seq x y z
N MET A 1 -2.28 -11.33 3.53
CA MET A 1 -1.07 -11.35 2.71
C MET A 1 -1.36 -10.93 1.29
N PHE A 2 -0.45 -10.22 0.68
CA PHE A 2 -0.56 -9.74 -0.69
C PHE A 2 0.49 -10.41 -1.56
N ASP A 3 0.11 -10.70 -2.81
CA ASP A 3 1.02 -11.25 -3.81
C ASP A 3 1.28 -10.20 -4.89
N SER A 4 2.53 -10.11 -5.33
CA SER A 4 2.90 -9.25 -6.45
C SER A 4 3.74 -10.03 -7.45
N SER A 5 3.46 -9.85 -8.72
CA SER A 5 4.30 -10.32 -9.80
C SER A 5 5.14 -9.17 -10.31
N GLY A 6 6.46 -9.30 -10.24
CA GLY A 6 7.41 -8.30 -10.72
C GLY A 6 8.56 -8.95 -11.45
N PRO A 7 9.64 -8.17 -11.78
CA PRO A 7 10.80 -8.70 -12.50
C PRO A 7 11.50 -9.89 -11.82
N GLU A 8 11.38 -9.99 -10.51
CA GLU A 8 11.95 -11.09 -9.70
C GLU A 8 10.93 -12.18 -9.40
N GLY A 9 9.74 -12.16 -10.03
CA GLY A 9 8.68 -13.11 -9.76
C GLY A 9 7.72 -12.61 -8.69
N LYS A 10 7.02 -13.53 -8.01
CA LYS A 10 6.03 -13.17 -7.00
C LYS A 10 6.69 -12.80 -5.67
N VAL A 11 6.34 -11.63 -5.16
CA VAL A 11 6.72 -11.18 -3.81
C VAL A 11 5.48 -11.26 -2.93
N ARG A 12 5.60 -11.93 -1.78
CA ARG A 12 4.52 -12.12 -0.83
C ARG A 12 4.81 -11.43 0.49
N GLY A 13 3.74 -10.94 1.13
CA GLY A 13 3.84 -10.32 2.44
C GLY A 13 2.78 -9.25 2.64
N THR A 14 2.96 -8.46 3.68
CA THR A 14 2.15 -7.25 3.87
C THR A 14 2.52 -6.21 2.81
N PRO A 15 1.64 -5.22 2.52
CA PRO A 15 1.97 -4.17 1.56
C PRO A 15 3.29 -3.46 1.89
N GLN A 16 3.55 -3.20 3.17
CA GLN A 16 4.80 -2.55 3.58
C GLN A 16 6.02 -3.44 3.32
N GLN A 17 5.91 -4.73 3.58
CA GLN A 17 6.97 -5.69 3.30
C GLN A 17 7.27 -5.78 1.80
N ILE A 18 6.24 -5.76 0.98
CA ILE A 18 6.37 -5.78 -0.48
C ILE A 18 7.09 -4.51 -0.97
N ILE A 19 6.69 -3.34 -0.47
CA ILE A 19 7.31 -2.06 -0.81
C ILE A 19 8.79 -2.07 -0.40
N ASP A 20 9.09 -2.51 0.81
CA ASP A 20 10.47 -2.58 1.30
C ASP A 20 11.32 -3.52 0.46
N LYS A 21 10.76 -4.65 0.04
CA LYS A 21 11.46 -5.62 -0.82
C LYS A 21 11.80 -5.00 -2.17
N TYR A 22 10.86 -4.33 -2.80
CA TYR A 22 11.11 -3.67 -4.09
C TYR A 22 12.09 -2.52 -3.98
N ASN A 23 12.04 -1.75 -2.90
CA ASN A 23 13.03 -0.69 -2.65
C ASN A 23 14.43 -1.27 -2.51
N GLN A 24 14.58 -2.39 -1.82
CA GLN A 24 15.85 -3.08 -1.68
C GLN A 24 16.37 -3.61 -3.02
N LEU A 25 15.47 -4.24 -3.82
CA LEU A 25 15.83 -4.74 -5.14
C LEU A 25 16.24 -3.60 -6.08
N ALA A 26 15.57 -2.46 -6.01
CA ALA A 26 15.92 -1.27 -6.79
C ALA A 26 17.33 -0.76 -6.41
N ARG A 27 17.63 -0.73 -5.13
CA ARG A 27 18.95 -0.32 -4.65
C ARG A 27 20.04 -1.26 -5.13
N ASP A 28 19.81 -2.58 -5.05
CA ASP A 28 20.75 -3.58 -5.53
C ASP A 28 20.97 -3.46 -7.04
N ALA A 29 19.92 -3.25 -7.81
CA ALA A 29 20.00 -3.04 -9.26
C ALA A 29 20.79 -1.77 -9.59
N GLN A 30 20.60 -0.69 -8.82
CA GLN A 30 21.32 0.56 -9.01
C GLN A 30 22.81 0.37 -8.76
N LEU A 31 23.20 -0.37 -7.73
CA LEU A 31 24.57 -0.70 -7.44
C LEU A 31 25.22 -1.54 -8.54
N ALA A 32 24.44 -2.37 -9.21
CA ALA A 32 24.88 -3.18 -10.34
C ALA A 32 24.85 -2.43 -11.68
N ASN A 33 24.48 -1.15 -11.69
CA ASN A 33 24.33 -0.31 -12.89
C ASN A 33 23.23 -0.82 -13.85
N ASP A 34 22.24 -1.53 -13.33
CA ASP A 34 21.11 -2.02 -14.13
C ASP A 34 19.96 -1.01 -14.03
N ARG A 35 19.93 -0.05 -14.95
CA ARG A 35 18.91 1.01 -14.96
C ARG A 35 17.51 0.49 -15.22
N VAL A 36 17.38 -0.50 -16.10
CA VAL A 36 16.07 -1.05 -16.48
C VAL A 36 15.45 -1.75 -15.25
N ALA A 37 16.22 -2.60 -14.58
CA ALA A 37 15.76 -3.28 -13.38
C ALA A 37 15.46 -2.28 -12.26
N THR A 38 16.31 -1.27 -12.06
CA THR A 38 16.10 -0.22 -11.07
C THR A 38 14.75 0.47 -11.29
N GLU A 39 14.46 0.91 -12.50
CA GLU A 39 13.21 1.57 -12.83
C GLU A 39 12.02 0.65 -12.62
N ASN A 40 12.11 -0.61 -13.04
CA ASN A 40 11.03 -1.58 -12.87
C ASN A 40 10.72 -1.80 -11.39
N PHE A 41 11.72 -1.97 -10.55
CA PHE A 41 11.50 -2.16 -9.12
C PHE A 41 10.94 -0.90 -8.45
N GLN A 42 11.41 0.28 -8.84
CA GLN A 42 10.89 1.55 -8.33
C GLN A 42 9.41 1.74 -8.72
N GLN A 43 9.03 1.42 -9.95
CA GLN A 43 7.65 1.50 -10.40
C GLN A 43 6.73 0.57 -9.61
N HIS A 44 7.17 -0.66 -9.32
CA HIS A 44 6.42 -1.58 -8.49
C HIS A 44 6.26 -1.05 -7.07
N ALA A 45 7.31 -0.52 -6.47
CA ALA A 45 7.25 0.06 -5.13
C ALA A 45 6.27 1.23 -5.09
N GLU A 46 6.32 2.13 -6.05
CA GLU A 46 5.39 3.27 -6.14
C GLU A 46 3.94 2.82 -6.33
N HIS A 47 3.72 1.80 -7.14
CA HIS A 47 2.38 1.26 -7.35
C HIS A 47 1.79 0.73 -6.05
N TYR A 48 2.54 -0.05 -5.29
CA TYR A 48 2.10 -0.56 -4.01
C TYR A 48 1.91 0.53 -2.97
N LEU A 49 2.78 1.53 -2.97
CA LEU A 49 2.64 2.67 -2.08
C LEU A 49 1.33 3.43 -2.35
N ARG A 50 0.99 3.62 -3.62
CA ARG A 50 -0.28 4.24 -4.02
C ARG A 50 -1.48 3.40 -3.60
N MET A 51 -1.44 2.10 -3.84
CA MET A 51 -2.50 1.19 -3.42
C MET A 51 -2.71 1.23 -1.91
N LEU A 52 -1.63 1.25 -1.15
CA LEU A 52 -1.69 1.33 0.31
C LEU A 52 -2.31 2.65 0.76
N ALA A 53 -1.92 3.77 0.15
CA ALA A 53 -2.47 5.08 0.47
C ALA A 53 -3.97 5.16 0.15
N GLU A 54 -4.40 4.59 -0.97
CA GLU A 54 -5.82 4.53 -1.33
C GLU A 54 -6.62 3.67 -0.37
N ALA A 55 -6.09 2.51 0.02
CA ALA A 55 -6.74 1.63 0.98
C ALA A 55 -6.90 2.30 2.34
N HIS A 56 -5.87 3.02 2.80
CA HIS A 56 -5.93 3.76 4.05
C HIS A 56 -6.96 4.88 3.99
N ARG A 57 -7.05 5.60 2.88
CA ARG A 57 -8.04 6.66 2.69
C ARG A 57 -9.45 6.12 2.70
N GLU A 58 -9.72 5.03 1.98
CA GLU A 58 -11.04 4.38 1.97
C GLU A 58 -11.44 3.91 3.36
N GLN A 59 -10.50 3.32 4.10
CA GLN A 59 -10.76 2.87 5.46
C GLN A 59 -11.08 4.03 6.38
N ALA A 60 -10.35 5.14 6.27
CA ALA A 60 -10.60 6.35 7.04
C ALA A 60 -11.98 6.94 6.74
N GLU A 61 -12.38 6.96 5.47
CA GLU A 61 -13.71 7.42 5.06
C GLU A 61 -14.82 6.55 5.64
N ARG A 62 -14.66 5.23 5.60
CA ARG A 62 -15.63 4.29 6.19
C ARG A 62 -15.75 4.49 7.70
N GLN A 63 -14.63 4.66 8.39
CA GLN A 63 -14.63 4.89 9.84
C GLN A 63 -15.31 6.21 10.18
N ALA A 64 -15.06 7.26 9.40
CA ALA A 64 -15.70 8.55 9.60
C ALA A 64 -17.22 8.47 9.41
N GLN A 65 -17.68 7.74 8.38
CA GLN A 65 -19.10 7.52 8.14
C GLN A 65 -19.76 6.72 9.25
N GLN A 66 -19.13 5.66 9.73
CA GLN A 66 -19.63 4.87 10.84
C GLN A 66 -19.72 5.67 12.13
N GLN A 67 -18.71 6.46 12.40
CA GLN A 67 -18.66 7.31 13.58
C GLN A 67 -19.79 8.36 13.54
N GLN A 68 -20.03 8.96 12.39
CA GLN A 68 -21.10 9.91 12.19
C GLN A 68 -22.48 9.27 12.39
N GLN A 69 -22.69 8.06 11.89
CA GLN A 69 -23.92 7.31 12.10
C GLN A 69 -24.12 6.97 13.58
N ASN A 70 -23.08 6.57 14.27
CA ASN A 70 -23.15 6.26 15.69
C ASN A 70 -23.49 7.50 16.51
N GLU A 71 -22.91 8.65 16.21
CA GLU A 71 -23.25 9.92 16.85
C GLU A 71 -24.72 10.29 16.63
N ASN A 72 -25.22 10.12 15.43
CA ASN A 72 -26.63 10.36 15.11
C ASN A 72 -27.56 9.42 15.88
N ARG A 73 -27.20 8.15 16.03
CA ARG A 73 -27.95 7.19 16.85
C ARG A 73 -27.97 7.60 18.30
N GLN A 74 -26.86 8.01 18.86
CA GLN A 74 -26.76 8.46 20.25
C GLN A 74 -27.62 9.71 20.49
N ARG A 75 -27.65 10.63 19.56
CA ARG A 75 -28.50 11.81 19.63
C ARG A 75 -29.98 11.44 19.63
N ARG A 76 -30.40 10.45 18.83
CA ARG A 76 -31.78 9.96 18.80
C ARG A 76 -32.18 9.28 20.11
N ASN A 77 -31.24 8.58 20.77
CA ASN A 77 -31.50 7.87 22.01
C ASN A 77 -31.53 8.77 23.22
N GLN A 78 -31.01 10.00 23.13
CA GLN A 78 -31.00 10.97 24.23
C GLN A 78 -32.26 11.84 24.32
N THR A 79 -33.18 11.67 23.41
CA THR A 79 -34.52 12.28 23.48
C THR A 79 -35.53 11.28 24.08
#